data_eed1d630e6264e61886e26e5cefcc825
#
_entry.id   eed1d630e6264e61886e26e5cefcc825
#
_cell.length_a   1.000
_cell.length_b   1.000
_cell.length_c   1.000
_cell.angle_alpha   90.00
_cell.angle_beta   90.00
_cell.angle_gamma   90.00
#
_symmetry.space_group_name_H-M   'P 1'
#
loop_
_entity.id
_entity.type
_entity.pdbx_description
1 polymer ?
#
loop_
_entity_poly.entity_id
_entity_poly.type
_entity_poly.pdbx_seq_one_letter_code
_entity_poly.pdbx_strand_id
1 'polypeptide(L)'
;MLKKNVETFMGCDADYKDAKIVLFGAPFDSTTSFRPGTRFASAAIRRESYGLELYSPYQDRELSEFSVFDSGDLELCFGDTKTALSNIEKRAKTILTDGKLPFLIGGEHLVTLGSVRAAVKKY
;
A
#
# COMPACT_ATOMS: atom_id res chain seq x y z
N MET A 1 13.17 -7.47 6.72
CA MET A 1 12.75 -7.52 5.30
C MET A 1 11.26 -7.85 5.22
N LEU A 2 10.49 -7.11 4.44
CA LEU A 2 9.08 -7.39 4.23
C LEU A 2 8.91 -8.64 3.35
N LYS A 3 7.86 -9.43 3.61
CA LYS A 3 7.53 -10.60 2.80
C LYS A 3 6.62 -10.18 1.64
N LYS A 4 6.80 -10.85 0.50
CA LYS A 4 5.92 -10.71 -0.67
C LYS A 4 4.55 -11.26 -0.35
N ASN A 5 3.50 -10.58 -0.81
CA ASN A 5 2.14 -11.10 -0.72
C ASN A 5 1.94 -12.29 -1.67
N VAL A 6 1.01 -13.18 -1.34
CA VAL A 6 0.64 -14.32 -2.19
C VAL A 6 -0.06 -13.83 -3.46
N GLU A 7 -1.02 -12.89 -3.31
CA GLU A 7 -1.69 -12.21 -4.41
C GLU A 7 -1.19 -10.76 -4.49
N THR A 8 -0.44 -10.42 -5.53
CA THR A 8 0.10 -9.09 -5.75
C THR A 8 -0.75 -8.32 -6.75
N PHE A 9 -0.66 -7.00 -6.74
CA PHE A 9 -1.10 -6.19 -7.86
C PHE A 9 -0.31 -6.62 -9.10
N MET A 10 -0.99 -6.73 -10.27
CA MET A 10 -0.35 -7.19 -11.49
C MET A 10 0.91 -6.38 -11.81
N GLY A 11 2.02 -7.06 -12.06
CA GLY A 11 3.31 -6.43 -12.36
C GLY A 11 4.06 -5.84 -11.14
N CYS A 12 3.54 -6.00 -9.91
CA CYS A 12 4.20 -5.53 -8.68
C CYS A 12 4.86 -6.70 -7.92
N ASP A 13 5.66 -7.47 -8.63
CA ASP A 13 6.23 -8.73 -8.14
C ASP A 13 7.77 -8.73 -8.06
N ALA A 14 8.40 -7.56 -8.13
CA ALA A 14 9.83 -7.40 -7.93
C ALA A 14 10.28 -7.95 -6.57
N ASP A 15 11.54 -8.32 -6.42
CA ASP A 15 12.11 -8.63 -5.11
C ASP A 15 12.24 -7.37 -4.27
N TYR A 16 11.99 -7.48 -2.95
CA TYR A 16 12.06 -6.33 -2.04
C TYR A 16 13.41 -5.57 -2.13
N LYS A 17 14.52 -6.32 -2.25
CA LYS A 17 15.87 -5.73 -2.34
C LYS A 17 16.04 -4.80 -3.55
N ASP A 18 15.40 -5.14 -4.67
CA ASP A 18 15.52 -4.44 -5.95
C ASP A 18 14.42 -3.39 -6.17
N ALA A 19 13.36 -3.44 -5.34
CA ALA A 19 12.23 -2.54 -5.46
C ALA A 19 12.59 -1.11 -5.06
N LYS A 20 12.11 -0.16 -5.84
CA LYS A 20 12.14 1.29 -5.53
C LYS A 20 10.84 1.76 -4.88
N ILE A 21 9.74 1.09 -5.21
CA ILE A 21 8.40 1.39 -4.70
C ILE A 21 7.89 0.16 -3.96
N VAL A 22 7.29 0.38 -2.80
CA VAL A 22 6.65 -0.68 -2.00
C VAL A 22 5.18 -0.37 -1.83
N LEU A 23 4.35 -1.18 -2.47
CA LEU A 23 2.91 -1.16 -2.34
C LEU A 23 2.49 -1.87 -1.05
N PHE A 24 1.57 -1.29 -0.30
CA PHE A 24 0.96 -1.94 0.86
C PHE A 24 -0.47 -1.45 1.09
N GLY A 25 -1.32 -2.33 1.60
CA GLY A 25 -2.70 -2.02 1.92
C GLY A 25 -2.91 -1.68 3.40
N ALA A 26 -3.84 -0.77 3.67
CA ALA A 26 -4.33 -0.46 5.01
C ALA A 26 -5.85 -0.66 5.08
N PRO A 27 -6.32 -1.91 5.30
CA PRO A 27 -7.73 -2.28 5.28
C PRO A 27 -8.45 -1.81 6.56
N PHE A 28 -8.67 -0.51 6.67
CA PHE A 28 -9.30 0.15 7.82
C PHE A 28 -10.46 1.04 7.39
N ASP A 29 -11.61 0.90 8.05
CA ASP A 29 -12.81 1.71 7.81
C ASP A 29 -13.69 1.85 9.07
N SER A 30 -13.07 1.77 10.27
CA SER A 30 -13.79 1.81 11.54
C SER A 30 -14.30 3.20 11.92
N THR A 31 -13.89 4.24 11.20
CA THR A 31 -14.30 5.64 11.46
C THR A 31 -14.98 6.30 10.27
N THR A 32 -15.44 5.52 9.30
CA THR A 32 -16.20 6.04 8.16
C THR A 32 -17.48 6.72 8.61
N SER A 33 -17.78 7.88 8.03
CA SER A 33 -19.01 8.63 8.29
C SER A 33 -20.26 8.05 7.59
N PHE A 34 -20.02 7.22 6.55
CA PHE A 34 -21.08 6.56 5.78
C PHE A 34 -20.60 5.19 5.35
N ARG A 35 -21.45 4.24 5.22
CA ARG A 35 -21.26 2.84 4.77
C ARG A 35 -19.82 2.30 4.87
N PRO A 36 -19.50 1.42 5.82
CA PRO A 36 -18.23 0.71 5.87
C PRO A 36 -18.10 -0.24 4.66
N GLY A 37 -16.87 -0.68 4.36
CA GLY A 37 -16.57 -1.60 3.26
C GLY A 37 -15.27 -1.26 2.53
N THR A 38 -14.73 -0.06 2.72
CA THR A 38 -13.45 0.33 2.10
C THR A 38 -12.28 -0.51 2.61
N ARG A 39 -12.41 -1.23 3.72
CA ARG A 39 -11.44 -2.23 4.19
C ARG A 39 -11.16 -3.34 3.18
N PHE A 40 -12.07 -3.59 2.25
CA PHE A 40 -11.92 -4.63 1.22
C PHE A 40 -11.28 -4.10 -0.07
N ALA A 41 -11.05 -2.79 -0.17
CA ALA A 41 -10.63 -2.14 -1.40
C ALA A 41 -9.26 -2.63 -1.87
N SER A 42 -8.27 -2.74 -1.01
CA SER A 42 -6.92 -3.17 -1.38
C SER A 42 -6.89 -4.58 -1.97
N ALA A 43 -7.63 -5.52 -1.38
CA ALA A 43 -7.75 -6.88 -1.91
C ALA A 43 -8.55 -6.90 -3.23
N ALA A 44 -9.62 -6.12 -3.34
CA ALA A 44 -10.39 -6.02 -4.58
C ALA A 44 -9.56 -5.43 -5.72
N ILE A 45 -8.81 -4.35 -5.46
CA ILE A 45 -7.94 -3.70 -6.45
C ILE A 45 -6.86 -4.66 -6.96
N ARG A 46 -6.24 -5.47 -6.09
CA ARG A 46 -5.26 -6.48 -6.53
C ARG A 46 -5.89 -7.49 -7.47
N ARG A 47 -7.05 -8.02 -7.10
CA ARG A 47 -7.77 -9.02 -7.89
C ARG A 47 -8.16 -8.49 -9.25
N GLU A 48 -8.74 -7.29 -9.29
CA GLU A 48 -9.18 -6.64 -10.53
C GLU A 48 -7.99 -6.18 -11.40
N SER A 49 -6.79 -6.00 -10.82
CA SER A 49 -5.61 -5.58 -11.57
C SER A 49 -5.21 -6.54 -12.68
N TYR A 50 -5.53 -7.83 -12.54
CA TYR A 50 -5.22 -8.83 -13.58
C TYR A 50 -6.02 -8.66 -14.88
N GLY A 51 -7.03 -7.82 -14.86
CA GLY A 51 -7.77 -7.40 -16.07
C GLY A 51 -7.22 -6.13 -16.73
N LEU A 52 -6.13 -5.56 -16.24
CA LEU A 52 -5.55 -4.32 -16.76
C LEU A 52 -4.37 -4.59 -17.69
N GLU A 53 -4.10 -3.61 -18.56
CA GLU A 53 -2.88 -3.58 -19.36
C GLU A 53 -1.72 -3.00 -18.55
N LEU A 54 -0.53 -3.55 -18.72
CA LEU A 54 0.69 -3.01 -18.07
C LEU A 54 1.21 -1.75 -18.76
N TYR A 55 0.83 -1.53 -20.00
CA TYR A 55 1.24 -0.38 -20.79
C TYR A 55 0.29 0.81 -20.61
N SER A 56 0.85 1.97 -20.36
CA SER A 56 0.13 3.24 -20.30
C SER A 56 0.33 4.04 -21.58
N PRO A 57 -0.67 4.16 -22.44
CA PRO A 57 -0.54 4.95 -23.69
C PRO A 57 -0.37 6.46 -23.41
N TYR A 58 -0.83 6.93 -22.25
CA TYR A 58 -0.68 8.34 -21.87
C TYR A 58 0.75 8.71 -21.48
N GLN A 59 1.51 7.75 -20.97
CA GLN A 59 2.89 7.95 -20.53
C GLN A 59 3.90 7.31 -21.47
N ASP A 60 3.43 6.52 -22.45
CA ASP A 60 4.26 5.70 -23.35
C ASP A 60 5.27 4.86 -22.56
N ARG A 61 4.78 4.20 -21.50
CA ARG A 61 5.60 3.41 -20.56
C ARG A 61 4.90 2.14 -20.12
N GLU A 62 5.69 1.13 -19.86
CA GLU A 62 5.22 -0.10 -19.22
C GLU A 62 5.52 -0.15 -17.71
N LEU A 63 4.62 -0.76 -16.93
CA LEU A 63 4.85 -0.96 -15.50
C LEU A 63 6.08 -1.82 -15.22
N SER A 64 6.42 -2.74 -16.12
CA SER A 64 7.63 -3.58 -16.03
C SER A 64 8.95 -2.80 -16.01
N GLU A 65 8.96 -1.54 -16.46
CA GLU A 65 10.11 -0.64 -16.35
C GLU A 65 10.36 -0.18 -14.90
N PHE A 66 9.43 -0.40 -14.00
CA PHE A 66 9.49 0.03 -12.62
C PHE A 66 9.58 -1.18 -11.68
N SER A 67 10.50 -1.14 -10.74
CA SER A 67 10.64 -2.19 -9.73
C SER A 67 9.69 -1.91 -8.56
N VAL A 68 8.50 -2.51 -8.60
CA VAL A 68 7.46 -2.38 -7.55
C VAL A 68 7.33 -3.71 -6.82
N PHE A 69 7.38 -3.65 -5.49
CA PHE A 69 7.14 -4.77 -4.59
C PHE A 69 5.80 -4.59 -3.89
N ASP A 70 4.94 -5.59 -3.94
CA ASP A 70 3.68 -5.59 -3.18
C ASP A 70 3.85 -6.41 -1.90
N SER A 71 3.79 -5.76 -0.76
CA SER A 71 3.92 -6.36 0.57
C SER A 71 2.59 -6.82 1.18
N GLY A 72 1.49 -6.72 0.43
CA GLY A 72 0.16 -7.09 0.90
C GLY A 72 -0.43 -6.09 1.90
N ASP A 73 -1.47 -6.54 2.58
CA ASP A 73 -2.20 -5.73 3.55
C ASP A 73 -1.58 -5.81 4.94
N LEU A 74 -1.74 -4.73 5.69
CA LEU A 74 -1.47 -4.72 7.13
C LEU A 74 -2.57 -5.45 7.89
N GLU A 75 -2.20 -6.19 8.91
CA GLU A 75 -3.15 -6.62 9.93
C GLU A 75 -3.44 -5.45 10.87
N LEU A 76 -4.67 -4.96 10.84
CA LEU A 76 -5.10 -3.80 11.61
C LEU A 76 -6.19 -4.19 12.61
N CYS A 77 -6.10 -3.64 13.83
CA CYS A 77 -7.10 -3.85 14.86
C CYS A 77 -8.39 -3.12 14.54
N PHE A 78 -9.51 -3.82 14.63
CA PHE A 78 -10.83 -3.20 14.60
C PHE A 78 -11.09 -2.41 15.89
N GLY A 79 -11.65 -1.22 15.75
CA GLY A 79 -12.05 -0.40 16.89
C GLY A 79 -10.92 0.32 17.62
N ASP A 80 -9.66 0.08 17.27
CA ASP A 80 -8.51 0.82 17.81
C ASP A 80 -7.81 1.63 16.71
N THR A 81 -8.34 2.80 16.46
CA THR A 81 -7.83 3.75 15.47
C THR A 81 -6.39 4.17 15.73
N LYS A 82 -6.04 4.37 17.01
CA LYS A 82 -4.69 4.82 17.39
C LYS A 82 -3.64 3.77 17.05
N THR A 83 -3.90 2.51 17.40
CA THR A 83 -3.00 1.40 17.08
C THR A 83 -2.95 1.16 15.56
N ALA A 84 -4.07 1.24 14.85
CA ALA A 84 -4.11 1.11 13.41
C ALA A 84 -3.22 2.17 12.72
N LEU A 85 -3.36 3.44 13.07
CA LEU A 85 -2.52 4.53 12.55
C LEU A 85 -1.04 4.34 12.88
N SER A 86 -0.72 3.89 14.10
CA SER A 86 0.66 3.59 14.50
C SER A 86 1.28 2.47 13.64
N ASN A 87 0.51 1.44 13.31
CA ASN A 87 0.98 0.34 12.48
C ASN A 87 1.23 0.79 11.03
N ILE A 88 0.35 1.64 10.48
CA ILE A 88 0.52 2.24 9.16
C ILE A 88 1.79 3.12 9.13
N GLU A 89 1.97 3.97 10.15
CA GLU A 89 3.17 4.82 10.29
C GLU A 89 4.45 3.98 10.37
N LYS A 90 4.45 2.91 11.16
CA LYS A 90 5.60 2.00 11.28
C LYS A 90 5.95 1.36 9.94
N ARG A 91 4.95 0.87 9.17
CA ARG A 91 5.17 0.28 7.84
C ARG A 91 5.78 1.30 6.89
N ALA A 92 5.19 2.48 6.79
CA ALA A 92 5.69 3.55 5.93
C ALA A 92 7.11 3.98 6.35
N LYS A 93 7.37 4.12 7.65
CA LYS A 93 8.70 4.44 8.18
C LYS A 93 9.75 3.39 7.81
N THR A 94 9.43 2.09 7.93
CA THR A 94 10.35 1.01 7.52
C THR A 94 10.72 1.16 6.04
N ILE A 95 9.73 1.33 5.18
CA ILE A 95 9.94 1.48 3.72
C ILE A 95 10.82 2.70 3.42
N LEU A 96 10.54 3.83 4.06
CA LEU A 96 11.32 5.07 3.90
C LEU A 96 12.74 4.94 4.45
N THR A 97 12.94 4.21 5.54
CA THR A 97 14.28 3.96 6.12
C THR A 97 15.13 3.10 5.18
N ASP A 98 14.50 2.16 4.49
CA ASP A 98 15.17 1.33 3.48
C ASP A 98 15.40 2.06 2.14
N GLY A 99 15.16 3.38 2.09
CA GLY A 99 15.39 4.22 0.93
C GLY A 99 14.39 4.03 -0.20
N LYS A 100 13.22 3.46 0.10
CA LYS A 100 12.16 3.14 -0.87
C LYS A 100 10.97 4.08 -0.70
N LEU A 101 10.14 4.16 -1.75
CA LEU A 101 8.92 4.97 -1.76
C LEU A 101 7.73 4.12 -1.29
N PRO A 102 7.04 4.48 -0.20
CA PRO A 102 5.81 3.81 0.20
C PRO A 102 4.64 4.23 -0.71
N PHE A 103 3.88 3.26 -1.17
CA PHE A 103 2.65 3.46 -1.93
C PHE A 103 1.49 2.80 -1.16
N LEU A 104 0.67 3.61 -0.50
CA LEU A 104 -0.43 3.15 0.33
C LEU A 104 -1.72 3.00 -0.49
N ILE A 105 -2.34 1.81 -0.45
CA ILE A 105 -3.72 1.62 -0.84
C ILE A 105 -4.57 1.58 0.44
N GLY A 106 -5.47 2.53 0.59
CA GLY A 106 -6.32 2.60 1.76
C GLY A 106 -7.55 1.69 1.64
N GLY A 107 -8.18 1.65 2.68
CA GLY A 107 -9.39 1.85 3.37
C GLY A 107 -9.92 3.28 3.29
N GLU A 108 -10.27 3.82 4.42
CA GLU A 108 -10.81 5.18 4.50
C GLU A 108 -9.72 6.26 4.45
N HIS A 109 -10.12 7.53 4.33
CA HIS A 109 -9.19 8.66 4.24
C HIS A 109 -8.21 8.77 5.42
N LEU A 110 -8.64 8.40 6.61
CA LEU A 110 -7.84 8.52 7.83
C LEU A 110 -6.51 7.74 7.75
N VAL A 111 -6.44 6.66 6.99
CA VAL A 111 -5.22 5.85 6.87
C VAL A 111 -4.05 6.64 6.28
N THR A 112 -4.33 7.67 5.48
CA THR A 112 -3.34 8.59 4.91
C THR A 112 -2.51 9.25 6.02
N LEU A 113 -3.13 9.59 7.15
CA LEU A 113 -2.45 10.25 8.27
C LEU A 113 -1.26 9.43 8.80
N GLY A 114 -1.39 8.10 8.88
CA GLY A 114 -0.29 7.22 9.30
C GLY A 114 0.91 7.32 8.36
N SER A 115 0.68 7.26 7.06
CA SER A 115 1.74 7.35 6.04
C SER A 115 2.39 8.75 6.00
N VAL A 116 1.58 9.80 6.06
CA VAL A 116 2.07 11.20 6.08
C VAL A 116 2.94 11.48 7.30
N ARG A 117 2.56 10.99 8.50
CA ARG A 117 3.38 11.13 9.71
C ARG A 117 4.79 10.55 9.56
N ALA A 118 4.93 9.44 8.83
CA ALA A 118 6.23 8.86 8.56
C ALA A 118 7.02 9.71 7.54
N ALA A 119 6.36 10.22 6.50
CA ALA A 119 6.97 11.05 5.47
C ALA A 119 7.52 12.37 6.03
N VAL A 120 6.71 13.11 6.80
CA VAL A 120 7.12 14.39 7.43
C VAL A 120 8.32 14.26 8.38
N LYS A 121 8.54 13.07 8.95
CA LYS A 121 9.72 12.82 9.78
C LYS A 121 10.98 12.52 8.98
N LYS A 122 10.83 12.23 7.70
CA LYS A 122 11.93 11.93 6.79
C LYS A 122 12.38 13.16 6.01
N TYR A 123 11.43 13.99 5.60
CA TYR A 123 11.60 15.19 4.77
C TYR A 123 11.25 16.47 5.54
#